data_8001057221beaf62dbcc44f80c61e2c4
#
_entry.id   8001057221beaf62dbcc44f80c61e2c4
#
_cell.length_a   1.000
_cell.length_b   1.000
_cell.length_c   1.000
_cell.angle_alpha   90.00
_cell.angle_beta   90.00
_cell.angle_gamma   90.00
#
_symmetry.space_group_name_H-M   'P 1'
#
loop_
_entity.id
_entity.type
_entity.pdbx_description
1 polymer ?
#
loop_
_entity_poly.entity_id
_entity_poly.type
_entity_poly.pdbx_seq_one_letter_code
_entity_poly.pdbx_strand_id
1 'polypeptide(L)'
;VIDYVANNPDAMGVIGVNWLGNRSDTTNLSFREEIRVMSVSAEDVATPANSYKPYQAYLFYGNYPLARSIYALLNDPRSGLPWGFASFMTSDKGQRIILKSGLVPATQPVRIVHVKDE
;
A
#
# COMPACT_ATOMS: atom_id res chain seq x y z
N VAL A 1 7.16 12.38 -9.23
CA VAL A 1 6.21 11.56 -10.03
C VAL A 1 4.81 12.13 -9.95
N ILE A 2 4.24 12.30 -8.74
CA ILE A 2 2.84 12.75 -8.56
C ILE A 2 2.60 14.09 -9.24
N ASP A 3 3.44 15.10 -8.97
CA ASP A 3 3.28 16.44 -9.54
C ASP A 3 3.40 16.42 -11.06
N TYR A 4 4.29 15.61 -11.61
CA TYR A 4 4.44 15.47 -13.05
C TYR A 4 3.18 14.87 -13.68
N VAL A 5 2.64 13.79 -13.11
CA VAL A 5 1.41 13.13 -13.60
C VAL A 5 0.21 14.06 -13.47
N ALA A 6 0.12 14.81 -12.36
CA ALA A 6 -0.98 15.76 -12.15
C ALA A 6 -1.01 16.88 -13.20
N ASN A 7 0.17 17.32 -13.68
CA ASN A 7 0.30 18.40 -14.67
C ASN A 7 0.36 17.91 -16.13
N ASN A 8 0.43 16.60 -16.37
CA ASN A 8 0.52 16.04 -17.71
C ASN A 8 -0.55 14.95 -17.89
N PRO A 9 -1.71 15.26 -18.49
CA PRO A 9 -2.86 14.35 -18.59
C PRO A 9 -2.57 13.02 -19.29
N ASP A 10 -1.58 13.00 -20.18
CA ASP A 10 -1.19 11.79 -20.94
C ASP A 10 -0.10 10.97 -20.24
N ALA A 11 0.32 11.38 -19.05
CA ALA A 11 1.37 10.70 -18.30
C ALA A 11 0.80 9.64 -17.36
N MET A 12 1.55 8.54 -17.23
CA MET A 12 1.29 7.49 -16.27
C MET A 12 2.51 7.30 -15.37
N GLY A 13 2.29 7.22 -14.05
CA GLY A 13 3.34 7.04 -13.07
C GLY A 13 3.21 5.73 -12.31
N VAL A 14 4.34 5.20 -11.86
CA VAL A 14 4.40 4.03 -10.98
C VAL A 14 5.11 4.43 -9.70
N ILE A 15 4.43 4.31 -8.57
CA ILE A 15 4.96 4.64 -7.24
C ILE A 15 4.43 3.67 -6.18
N GLY A 16 5.03 3.69 -4.99
CA GLY A 16 4.53 2.92 -3.86
C GLY A 16 3.17 3.46 -3.39
N VAL A 17 2.26 2.57 -3.01
CA VAL A 17 0.90 2.92 -2.57
C VAL A 17 0.88 3.83 -1.35
N ASN A 18 1.88 3.77 -0.49
CA ASN A 18 2.00 4.63 0.70
C ASN A 18 2.14 6.13 0.37
N TRP A 19 2.52 6.48 -0.86
CA TRP A 19 2.60 7.86 -1.33
C TRP A 19 1.28 8.41 -1.87
N LEU A 20 0.29 7.55 -2.09
CA LEU A 20 -0.99 7.89 -2.70
C LEU A 20 -2.04 8.36 -1.70
N GLY A 21 -1.87 8.06 -0.41
CA GLY A 21 -2.83 8.40 0.63
C GLY A 21 -3.08 9.90 0.74
N ASN A 22 -4.33 10.28 0.97
CA ASN A 22 -4.71 11.65 1.29
C ASN A 22 -4.32 11.94 2.75
N ARG A 23 -3.49 12.96 2.98
CA ARG A 23 -3.03 13.33 4.32
C ARG A 23 -4.15 13.79 5.27
N SER A 24 -5.25 14.26 4.74
CA SER A 24 -6.41 14.67 5.52
C SER A 24 -7.34 13.51 5.90
N ASP A 25 -7.16 12.34 5.28
CA ASP A 25 -7.95 11.16 5.57
C ASP A 25 -7.26 10.30 6.63
N THR A 26 -7.82 10.29 7.82
CA THR A 26 -7.31 9.50 8.95
C THR A 26 -7.54 8.00 8.82
N THR A 27 -8.41 7.59 7.88
CA THR A 27 -8.73 6.17 7.65
C THR A 27 -7.79 5.53 6.62
N ASN A 28 -7.01 6.31 5.91
CA ASN A 28 -6.15 5.87 4.79
C ASN A 28 -6.91 5.12 3.68
N LEU A 29 -8.19 5.39 3.52
CA LEU A 29 -9.04 4.75 2.51
C LEU A 29 -9.13 5.54 1.20
N SER A 30 -8.80 6.84 1.23
CA SER A 30 -8.86 7.70 0.06
C SER A 30 -7.48 7.96 -0.54
N PHE A 31 -7.45 8.10 -1.86
CA PHE A 31 -6.28 8.50 -2.61
C PHE A 31 -6.28 10.01 -2.85
N ARG A 32 -5.13 10.56 -3.23
CA ARG A 32 -4.98 11.99 -3.54
C ARG A 32 -5.86 12.38 -4.72
N GLU A 33 -6.54 13.52 -4.60
CA GLU A 33 -7.47 14.02 -5.63
C GLU A 33 -6.77 14.51 -6.91
N GLU A 34 -5.49 14.88 -6.81
CA GLU A 34 -4.72 15.42 -7.95
C GLU A 34 -4.43 14.37 -9.02
N ILE A 35 -4.55 13.09 -8.67
CA ILE A 35 -4.24 11.96 -9.55
C ILE A 35 -5.36 10.93 -9.51
N ARG A 36 -5.43 10.12 -10.56
CA ARG A 36 -6.35 8.99 -10.64
C ARG A 36 -5.60 7.69 -10.48
N VAL A 37 -5.97 6.90 -9.48
CA VAL A 37 -5.41 5.57 -9.26
C VAL A 37 -6.10 4.58 -10.19
N MET A 38 -5.30 3.90 -11.01
CA MET A 38 -5.80 2.92 -11.97
C MET A 38 -6.10 1.59 -11.28
N SER A 39 -7.17 0.94 -11.72
CA SER A 39 -7.41 -0.47 -11.43
C SER A 39 -6.59 -1.33 -12.40
N VAL A 40 -6.01 -2.41 -11.92
CA VAL A 40 -5.14 -3.31 -12.69
C VAL A 40 -5.71 -4.72 -12.67
N SER A 41 -5.70 -5.39 -13.82
CA SER A 41 -6.09 -6.78 -13.98
C SER A 41 -4.88 -7.66 -14.24
N ALA A 42 -4.93 -8.90 -13.76
CA ALA A 42 -3.97 -9.94 -14.11
C ALA A 42 -4.33 -10.69 -15.42
N GLU A 43 -5.53 -10.45 -15.95
CA GLU A 43 -6.02 -11.08 -17.18
C GLU A 43 -5.60 -10.30 -18.42
N ASP A 44 -5.59 -10.96 -19.57
CA ASP A 44 -5.23 -10.34 -20.85
C ASP A 44 -6.16 -9.19 -21.25
N VAL A 45 -7.42 -9.29 -20.86
CA VAL A 45 -8.42 -8.23 -21.09
C VAL A 45 -8.93 -7.73 -19.75
N ALA A 46 -8.66 -6.47 -19.45
CA ALA A 46 -9.13 -5.83 -18.24
C ALA A 46 -10.62 -5.48 -18.33
N THR A 47 -11.38 -5.89 -17.32
CA THR A 47 -12.78 -5.54 -17.15
C THR A 47 -12.99 -4.96 -15.75
N PRO A 48 -14.06 -4.21 -15.47
CA PRO A 48 -14.35 -3.73 -14.13
C PRO A 48 -14.48 -4.85 -13.09
N ALA A 49 -14.88 -6.05 -13.51
CA ALA A 49 -15.08 -7.20 -12.62
C ALA A 49 -13.76 -7.89 -12.23
N ASN A 50 -12.72 -7.82 -13.08
CA ASN A 50 -11.43 -8.47 -12.84
C ASN A 50 -10.27 -7.51 -12.54
N SER A 51 -10.56 -6.23 -12.38
CA SER A 51 -9.57 -5.18 -12.13
C SER A 51 -9.70 -4.68 -10.69
N TYR A 52 -8.56 -4.49 -10.03
CA TYR A 52 -8.49 -4.11 -8.62
C TYR A 52 -7.59 -2.89 -8.42
N LYS A 53 -7.96 -2.03 -7.49
CA LYS A 53 -7.12 -0.94 -6.98
C LYS A 53 -6.22 -1.45 -5.86
N PRO A 54 -5.11 -0.75 -5.54
CA PRO A 54 -4.15 -1.19 -4.53
C PRO A 54 -4.64 -0.91 -3.09
N TYR A 55 -5.87 -1.28 -2.77
CA TYR A 55 -6.36 -1.27 -1.41
C TYR A 55 -5.73 -2.40 -0.59
N GLN A 56 -5.55 -2.18 0.70
CA GLN A 56 -4.91 -3.15 1.59
C GLN A 56 -5.56 -4.54 1.53
N ALA A 57 -6.88 -4.61 1.45
CA ALA A 57 -7.59 -5.88 1.35
C ALA A 57 -7.21 -6.66 0.07
N TYR A 58 -7.17 -5.99 -1.07
CA TYR A 58 -6.81 -6.63 -2.34
C TYR A 58 -5.33 -7.01 -2.42
N LEU A 59 -4.46 -6.24 -1.77
CA LEU A 59 -3.05 -6.59 -1.61
C LEU A 59 -2.89 -7.82 -0.71
N PHE A 60 -3.61 -7.86 0.41
CA PHE A 60 -3.56 -8.97 1.36
C PHE A 60 -4.05 -10.28 0.75
N TYR A 61 -5.14 -10.25 0.01
CA TYR A 61 -5.70 -11.44 -0.65
C TYR A 61 -5.04 -11.80 -1.98
N GLY A 62 -4.07 -11.01 -2.44
CA GLY A 62 -3.36 -11.27 -3.69
C GLY A 62 -4.15 -10.94 -4.97
N ASN A 63 -5.24 -10.19 -4.87
CA ASN A 63 -6.06 -9.80 -6.03
C ASN A 63 -5.40 -8.73 -6.89
N TYR A 64 -4.62 -7.84 -6.28
CA TYR A 64 -3.89 -6.80 -6.99
C TYR A 64 -2.56 -7.35 -7.52
N PRO A 65 -2.33 -7.36 -8.85
CA PRO A 65 -1.21 -8.09 -9.44
C PRO A 65 0.16 -7.45 -9.24
N LEU A 66 0.23 -6.13 -9.05
CA LEU A 66 1.50 -5.39 -8.92
C LEU A 66 1.96 -5.26 -7.46
N ALA A 67 1.75 -6.30 -6.66
CA ALA A 67 2.21 -6.35 -5.27
C ALA A 67 3.68 -6.81 -5.19
N ARG A 68 4.41 -6.23 -4.23
CA ARG A 68 5.78 -6.64 -3.92
C ARG A 68 6.00 -6.65 -2.42
N SER A 69 6.85 -7.54 -1.95
CA SER A 69 7.28 -7.58 -0.57
C SER A 69 8.43 -6.61 -0.31
N ILE A 70 8.40 -5.98 0.85
CA ILE A 70 9.48 -5.11 1.34
C ILE A 70 10.22 -5.87 2.44
N TYR A 71 11.53 -5.99 2.29
CA TYR A 71 12.40 -6.70 3.23
C TYR A 71 13.35 -5.73 3.92
N ALA A 72 13.55 -5.92 5.22
CA ALA A 72 14.64 -5.29 5.95
C ALA A 72 15.82 -6.26 6.00
N LEU A 73 16.97 -5.83 5.50
CA LEU A 73 18.21 -6.62 5.53
C LEU A 73 19.12 -6.10 6.65
N LEU A 74 19.52 -6.99 7.53
CA LEU A 74 20.44 -6.70 8.62
C LEU A 74 21.83 -7.24 8.27
N ASN A 75 22.83 -6.38 8.30
CA ASN A 75 24.22 -6.74 8.08
C ASN A 75 25.07 -6.60 9.36
N ASP A 76 24.44 -6.64 10.51
CA ASP A 76 25.12 -6.65 11.81
C ASP A 76 24.82 -7.97 12.53
N PRO A 77 25.82 -8.80 12.81
CA PRO A 77 25.63 -10.06 13.51
C PRO A 77 25.31 -9.91 15.01
N ARG A 78 25.35 -8.69 15.54
CA ARG A 78 25.15 -8.40 16.95
C ARG A 78 23.69 -8.03 17.22
N SER A 79 23.23 -8.28 18.45
CA SER A 79 21.96 -7.82 18.97
C SER A 79 22.01 -6.33 19.33
N GLY A 80 22.46 -5.49 18.39
CA GLY A 80 22.62 -4.06 18.56
C GLY A 80 21.43 -3.24 18.05
N LEU A 81 21.70 -1.97 17.72
CA LEU A 81 20.68 -1.02 17.28
C LEU A 81 19.92 -1.46 16.01
N PRO A 82 20.58 -1.97 14.94
CA PRO A 82 19.86 -2.45 13.76
C PRO A 82 18.90 -3.60 14.08
N TRP A 83 19.33 -4.54 14.90
CA TRP A 83 18.48 -5.64 15.36
C TRP A 83 17.30 -5.14 16.18
N GLY A 84 17.52 -4.17 17.08
CA GLY A 84 16.47 -3.57 17.89
C GLY A 84 15.42 -2.86 17.03
N PHE A 85 15.83 -2.14 15.99
CA PHE A 85 14.93 -1.49 15.06
C PHE A 85 14.10 -2.51 14.26
N ALA A 86 14.72 -3.55 13.73
CA ALA A 86 14.02 -4.61 13.01
C ALA A 86 13.02 -5.35 13.92
N SER A 87 13.43 -5.64 15.17
CA SER A 87 12.53 -6.25 16.16
C SER A 87 11.36 -5.36 16.51
N PHE A 88 11.55 -4.03 16.58
CA PHE A 88 10.45 -3.08 16.77
C PHE A 88 9.51 -3.09 15.57
N MET A 89 10.04 -3.07 14.33
CA MET A 89 9.20 -3.09 13.12
C MET A 89 8.33 -4.34 13.03
N THR A 90 8.83 -5.50 13.47
CA THR A 90 8.08 -6.76 13.48
C THR A 90 7.18 -6.92 14.70
N SER A 91 7.29 -6.05 15.69
CA SER A 91 6.42 -6.05 16.87
C SER A 91 5.00 -5.59 16.52
N ASP A 92 4.06 -5.84 17.44
CA ASP A 92 2.67 -5.39 17.29
C ASP A 92 2.57 -3.87 17.03
N LYS A 93 3.33 -3.07 17.76
CA LYS A 93 3.36 -1.61 17.59
C LYS A 93 3.90 -1.19 16.22
N GLY A 94 5.00 -1.80 15.79
CA GLY A 94 5.61 -1.53 14.49
C GLY A 94 4.68 -1.93 13.34
N GLN A 95 4.05 -3.09 13.44
CA GLN A 95 3.12 -3.57 12.42
C GLN A 95 1.84 -2.71 12.34
N ARG A 96 1.37 -2.15 13.44
CA ARG A 96 0.27 -1.17 13.43
C ARG A 96 0.64 0.13 12.73
N ILE A 97 1.87 0.58 12.86
CA ILE A 97 2.37 1.76 12.14
C ILE A 97 2.39 1.48 10.64
N ILE A 98 2.86 0.32 10.22
CA ILE A 98 2.85 -0.11 8.82
C ILE A 98 1.42 -0.17 8.28
N LEU A 99 0.49 -0.75 9.03
CA LEU A 99 -0.93 -0.80 8.65
C LEU A 99 -1.51 0.62 8.45
N LYS A 100 -1.22 1.54 9.36
CA LYS A 100 -1.69 2.93 9.28
C LYS A 100 -1.06 3.71 8.12
N SER A 101 0.10 3.29 7.64
CA SER A 101 0.75 3.93 6.48
C SER A 101 0.16 3.53 5.12
N GLY A 102 -0.83 2.63 5.11
CA GLY A 102 -1.46 2.14 3.88
C GLY A 102 -0.81 0.88 3.30
N LEU A 103 0.21 0.35 3.95
CA LEU A 103 0.88 -0.89 3.57
C LEU A 103 0.28 -2.10 4.29
N VAL A 104 0.47 -3.28 3.73
CA VAL A 104 0.03 -4.54 4.35
C VAL A 104 1.11 -5.01 5.33
N PRO A 105 0.81 -5.10 6.64
CA PRO A 105 1.74 -5.62 7.62
C PRO A 105 1.92 -7.14 7.46
N ALA A 106 3.12 -7.64 7.79
CA ALA A 106 3.44 -9.07 7.63
C ALA A 106 2.72 -9.97 8.65
N THR A 107 2.42 -9.46 9.85
CA THR A 107 1.92 -10.25 10.97
C THR A 107 0.55 -9.82 11.49
N GLN A 108 0.07 -8.63 11.11
CA GLN A 108 -1.25 -8.13 11.52
C GLN A 108 -2.30 -8.46 10.46
N PRO A 109 -3.48 -8.98 10.82
CA PRO A 109 -4.55 -9.19 9.86
C PRO A 109 -5.12 -7.87 9.37
N VAL A 110 -5.41 -7.80 8.08
CA VAL A 110 -6.13 -6.66 7.48
C VAL A 110 -7.61 -6.83 7.75
N ARG A 111 -8.21 -5.83 8.38
CA ARG A 111 -9.65 -5.80 8.61
C ARG A 111 -10.37 -5.24 7.40
N ILE A 112 -11.29 -6.01 6.84
CA ILE A 112 -12.15 -5.55 5.76
C ILE A 112 -13.33 -4.80 6.36
N VAL A 113 -13.50 -3.57 5.97
CA VAL A 113 -14.67 -2.76 6.32
C VAL A 113 -15.44 -2.47 5.05
N HIS A 114 -16.66 -2.95 4.99
CA HIS A 114 -17.58 -2.60 3.91
C HIS A 114 -18.23 -1.26 4.25
N VAL A 115 -17.83 -0.23 3.55
CA VAL A 115 -18.50 1.06 3.62
C VAL A 115 -19.67 1.02 2.63
N LYS A 116 -20.89 1.16 3.16
CA LYS A 116 -22.06 1.35 2.27
C LYS A 116 -21.98 2.76 1.72
N ASP A 117 -21.83 2.86 0.41
CA ASP A 117 -22.07 4.12 -0.30
C ASP A 117 -23.57 4.39 -0.30
N GLU A 118 -23.97 5.39 0.47
CA GLU A 118 -25.33 5.91 0.40
C GLU A 118 -25.46 6.97 -0.69
#